data_5c0560d1242701e0138cc1add6d4fceb
#
_entry.id   5c0560d1242701e0138cc1add6d4fceb
#
_cell.length_a   1.000
_cell.length_b   1.000
_cell.length_c   1.000
_cell.angle_alpha   90.00
_cell.angle_beta   90.00
_cell.angle_gamma   90.00
#
_symmetry.space_group_name_H-M   'P 1'
#
loop_
_entity.id
_entity.type
_entity.pdbx_description
1 polymer ?
#
loop_
_entity_poly.entity_id
_entity_poly.type
_entity_poly.pdbx_seq_one_letter_code
_entity_poly.pdbx_strand_id
1 'polypeptide(L)'
;GVAWEPRGEVYGTGEYAVASGSSRWKAIEGFARRCGLTPYFTREGVLCLRGAAEGRRLVLEEPESMIEASYRDRRYGVLSEVTAVNRAKKLRQTVRNEAFLARGGSCRRVVYVPSRSVNELRYTGRYQIEKSAEDARELTVTLAGSVDAEPMDRVELSLARLGVRGTFRVSETLHTLSASGETTELTLWEV
;
A
#
# COMPACT_ATOMS: atom_id res chain seq x y z
N GLY A 1 20.11 -6.94 15.50
CA GLY A 1 19.15 -5.85 15.21
C GLY A 1 18.70 -5.90 13.76
N VAL A 2 17.58 -5.28 13.43
CA VAL A 2 17.12 -5.17 12.05
C VAL A 2 17.87 -4.01 11.39
N ALA A 3 18.45 -4.24 10.20
CA ALA A 3 19.01 -3.17 9.40
C ALA A 3 17.88 -2.25 8.93
N TRP A 4 18.12 -0.95 8.87
CA TRP A 4 17.13 0.01 8.40
C TRP A 4 17.79 1.12 7.59
N GLU A 5 17.07 1.65 6.60
CA GLU A 5 17.51 2.76 5.77
C GLU A 5 17.16 4.07 6.49
N PRO A 6 18.17 4.90 6.85
CA PRO A 6 17.90 6.20 7.45
C PRO A 6 17.21 7.11 6.44
N ARG A 7 16.05 7.62 6.81
CA ARG A 7 15.37 8.63 6.02
C ARG A 7 15.79 10.02 6.51
N GLY A 8 16.04 10.93 5.60
CA GLY A 8 16.32 12.34 5.89
C GLY A 8 15.17 12.98 6.70
N GLU A 9 14.87 14.22 6.54
CA GLU A 9 13.89 14.95 7.35
C GLU A 9 12.54 14.23 7.46
N VAL A 10 12.24 13.73 8.65
CA VAL A 10 10.90 13.28 9.03
C VAL A 10 10.25 14.42 9.79
N TYR A 11 9.13 14.92 9.32
CA TYR A 11 8.36 15.92 10.06
C TYR A 11 8.02 15.38 11.45
N GLY A 12 8.53 16.06 12.49
CA GLY A 12 8.38 15.61 13.86
C GLY A 12 6.91 15.46 14.24
N THR A 13 6.53 14.24 14.59
CA THR A 13 5.16 13.96 15.04
C THR A 13 4.98 14.11 16.54
N GLY A 14 6.05 14.45 17.26
CA GLY A 14 6.11 14.47 18.72
C GLY A 14 6.07 13.05 19.30
N GLU A 15 5.57 12.89 20.51
CA GLU A 15 5.46 11.58 21.17
C GLU A 15 4.48 10.65 20.46
N TYR A 16 4.88 9.41 20.25
CA TYR A 16 4.05 8.34 19.74
C TYR A 16 3.89 7.26 20.81
N ALA A 17 2.70 7.18 21.40
CA ALA A 17 2.38 6.17 22.39
C ALA A 17 1.93 4.88 21.69
N VAL A 18 2.56 3.77 22.07
CA VAL A 18 2.22 2.42 21.60
C VAL A 18 1.47 1.71 22.73
N ALA A 19 0.32 1.10 22.40
CA ALA A 19 -0.44 0.34 23.36
C ALA A 19 0.36 -0.89 23.83
N SER A 20 0.29 -1.18 25.15
CA SER A 20 0.89 -2.39 25.71
C SER A 20 0.38 -3.65 24.99
N GLY A 21 1.26 -4.60 24.71
CA GLY A 21 0.92 -5.81 23.97
C GLY A 21 0.90 -5.68 22.46
N SER A 22 1.15 -4.48 21.90
CA SER A 22 1.29 -4.31 20.45
C SER A 22 2.59 -4.95 19.95
N SER A 23 2.54 -5.58 18.75
CA SER A 23 3.75 -6.03 18.08
C SER A 23 4.63 -4.85 17.66
N ARG A 24 5.94 -5.07 17.53
CA ARG A 24 6.89 -4.05 17.04
C ARG A 24 6.50 -3.56 15.64
N TRP A 25 6.08 -4.49 14.78
CA TRP A 25 5.62 -4.14 13.43
C TRP A 25 4.42 -3.18 13.46
N LYS A 26 3.41 -3.47 14.28
CA LYS A 26 2.23 -2.62 14.44
C LYS A 26 2.60 -1.22 14.96
N ALA A 27 3.60 -1.12 15.81
CA ALA A 27 4.10 0.17 16.28
C ALA A 27 4.76 0.97 15.15
N ILE A 28 5.64 0.32 14.35
CA ILE A 28 6.30 0.93 13.18
C ILE A 28 5.26 1.37 12.15
N GLU A 29 4.34 0.49 11.77
CA GLU A 29 3.27 0.78 10.82
C GLU A 29 2.40 1.96 11.27
N GLY A 30 2.02 1.96 12.54
CA GLY A 30 1.21 3.04 13.11
C GLY A 30 1.93 4.38 13.15
N PHE A 31 3.24 4.39 13.41
CA PHE A 31 4.06 5.59 13.36
C PHE A 31 4.25 6.08 11.92
N ALA A 32 4.68 5.19 11.02
CA ALA A 32 4.89 5.51 9.61
C ALA A 32 3.63 6.12 8.97
N ARG A 33 2.46 5.56 9.25
CA ARG A 33 1.17 6.06 8.79
C ARG A 33 0.90 7.52 9.20
N ARG A 34 1.29 7.92 10.42
CA ARG A 34 1.15 9.32 10.85
C ARG A 34 2.01 10.27 10.03
N CYS A 35 3.12 9.76 9.50
CA CYS A 35 4.03 10.48 8.63
C CYS A 35 3.63 10.40 7.14
N GLY A 36 2.57 9.67 6.80
CA GLY A 36 2.17 9.44 5.40
C GLY A 36 3.10 8.46 4.68
N LEU A 37 3.78 7.58 5.44
CA LEU A 37 4.75 6.61 4.93
C LEU A 37 4.22 5.18 5.07
N THR A 38 4.73 4.30 4.23
CA THR A 38 4.50 2.84 4.28
C THR A 38 5.81 2.15 4.63
N PRO A 39 5.85 1.33 5.71
CA PRO A 39 7.01 0.51 6.02
C PRO A 39 6.97 -0.78 5.19
N TYR A 40 8.13 -1.21 4.72
CA TYR A 40 8.32 -2.49 4.05
C TYR A 40 9.75 -2.98 4.27
N PHE A 41 10.00 -4.27 3.98
CA PHE A 41 11.35 -4.83 3.95
C PHE A 41 11.81 -5.04 2.52
N THR A 42 13.07 -4.71 2.24
CA THR A 42 13.72 -5.07 0.99
C THR A 42 14.03 -6.56 0.96
N ARG A 43 14.45 -7.08 -0.19
CA ARG A 43 14.90 -8.46 -0.37
C ARG A 43 16.04 -8.84 0.58
N GLU A 44 16.91 -7.89 0.93
CA GLU A 44 18.03 -8.07 1.86
C GLU A 44 17.60 -7.96 3.33
N GLY A 45 16.33 -7.78 3.62
CA GLY A 45 15.79 -7.67 4.98
C GLY A 45 16.03 -6.29 5.61
N VAL A 46 16.27 -5.25 4.82
CA VAL A 46 16.40 -3.86 5.29
C VAL A 46 15.02 -3.23 5.42
N LEU A 47 14.73 -2.66 6.59
CA LEU A 47 13.50 -1.91 6.82
C LEU A 47 13.57 -0.54 6.14
N CYS A 48 12.65 -0.29 5.24
CA CYS A 48 12.50 0.98 4.53
C CYS A 48 11.15 1.63 4.86
N LEU A 49 11.12 2.96 4.77
CA LEU A 49 9.91 3.77 4.91
C LEU A 49 9.77 4.63 3.64
N ARG A 50 8.73 4.43 2.84
CA ARG A 50 8.53 5.22 1.60
C ARG A 50 7.14 5.85 1.54
N GLY A 51 7.10 7.04 0.94
CA GLY A 51 5.85 7.67 0.51
C GLY A 51 5.30 6.99 -0.74
N ALA A 52 4.00 7.12 -0.97
CA ALA A 52 3.32 6.47 -2.11
C ALA A 52 3.89 6.85 -3.49
N ALA A 53 4.62 7.97 -3.60
CA ALA A 53 5.19 8.46 -4.86
C ALA A 53 6.66 8.05 -5.10
N GLU A 54 7.31 7.39 -4.16
CA GLU A 54 8.77 7.22 -4.12
C GLU A 54 9.28 5.87 -4.68
N GLY A 55 8.40 4.97 -5.12
CA GLY A 55 8.80 3.69 -5.73
C GLY A 55 9.48 3.87 -7.09
N ARG A 56 10.39 2.96 -7.45
CA ARG A 56 10.97 2.86 -8.78
C ARG A 56 9.86 2.64 -9.80
N ARG A 57 10.08 3.04 -11.06
CA ARG A 57 9.15 2.81 -12.16
C ARG A 57 9.66 1.64 -13.00
N LEU A 58 8.86 0.61 -13.08
CA LEU A 58 9.10 -0.57 -13.91
C LEU A 58 8.04 -0.59 -15.03
N VAL A 59 8.42 -1.04 -16.21
CA VAL A 59 7.50 -1.25 -17.33
C VAL A 59 7.47 -2.74 -17.62
N LEU A 60 6.31 -3.36 -17.53
CA LEU A 60 6.04 -4.74 -17.91
C LEU A 60 5.04 -4.73 -19.07
N GLU A 61 5.54 -4.76 -20.29
CA GLU A 61 4.72 -5.08 -21.46
C GLU A 61 4.61 -6.60 -21.53
N GLU A 62 3.45 -7.17 -21.76
CA GLU A 62 3.13 -8.62 -21.79
C GLU A 62 4.37 -9.47 -22.13
N PRO A 63 5.23 -9.78 -21.17
CA PRO A 63 6.53 -10.35 -21.43
C PRO A 63 6.39 -11.81 -21.87
N GLU A 64 7.22 -12.25 -22.79
CA GLU A 64 7.31 -13.67 -23.20
C GLU A 64 7.60 -14.58 -21.99
N SER A 65 8.20 -14.03 -20.92
CA SER A 65 8.47 -14.71 -19.65
C SER A 65 7.23 -14.87 -18.74
N MET A 66 6.06 -14.35 -19.12
CA MET A 66 4.85 -14.45 -18.29
C MET A 66 4.27 -15.87 -18.37
N ILE A 67 4.26 -16.55 -17.23
CA ILE A 67 3.71 -17.90 -17.08
C ILE A 67 2.20 -17.83 -16.83
N GLU A 68 1.81 -16.97 -15.89
CA GLU A 68 0.42 -16.83 -15.46
C GLU A 68 0.12 -15.39 -15.07
N ALA A 69 -1.11 -14.97 -15.29
CA ALA A 69 -1.64 -13.72 -14.76
C ALA A 69 -3.11 -13.88 -14.35
N SER A 70 -3.46 -13.37 -13.19
CA SER A 70 -4.83 -13.33 -12.70
C SER A 70 -5.20 -11.94 -12.20
N TYR A 71 -6.41 -11.48 -12.51
CA TYR A 71 -6.90 -10.18 -12.11
C TYR A 71 -8.22 -10.29 -11.35
N ARG A 72 -8.29 -9.60 -10.20
CA ARG A 72 -9.45 -9.55 -9.32
C ARG A 72 -9.92 -8.10 -9.14
N ASP A 73 -11.17 -7.81 -9.44
CA ASP A 73 -11.84 -6.52 -9.13
C ASP A 73 -12.91 -6.74 -8.06
N ARG A 74 -12.61 -6.36 -6.82
CA ARG A 74 -13.50 -6.47 -5.67
C ARG A 74 -13.99 -5.08 -5.26
N ARG A 75 -15.29 -4.89 -5.27
CA ARG A 75 -15.93 -3.62 -4.86
C ARG A 75 -16.44 -3.63 -3.41
N TYR A 76 -16.70 -4.81 -2.87
CA TYR A 76 -17.18 -4.97 -1.51
C TYR A 76 -16.12 -4.54 -0.49
N GLY A 77 -16.55 -3.76 0.51
CA GLY A 77 -15.68 -3.29 1.60
C GLY A 77 -14.78 -2.09 1.27
N VAL A 78 -14.72 -1.66 0.01
CA VAL A 78 -14.00 -0.44 -0.37
C VAL A 78 -14.70 0.80 0.17
N LEU A 79 -13.96 1.67 0.85
CA LEU A 79 -14.51 2.89 1.44
C LEU A 79 -14.52 4.04 0.43
N SER A 80 -15.67 4.67 0.30
CA SER A 80 -15.85 5.90 -0.49
C SER A 80 -15.55 7.15 0.31
N GLU A 81 -15.79 7.13 1.64
CA GLU A 81 -15.59 8.28 2.52
C GLU A 81 -15.21 7.81 3.92
N VAL A 82 -14.22 8.47 4.51
CA VAL A 82 -13.85 8.27 5.92
C VAL A 82 -13.86 9.60 6.65
N THR A 83 -14.61 9.66 7.74
CA THR A 83 -14.58 10.78 8.68
C THR A 83 -13.78 10.38 9.91
N ALA A 84 -12.62 10.99 10.09
CA ALA A 84 -11.78 10.82 11.27
C ALA A 84 -12.11 11.91 12.30
N VAL A 85 -12.30 11.52 13.56
CA VAL A 85 -12.75 12.39 14.64
C VAL A 85 -11.88 12.23 15.88
N ASN A 86 -11.41 13.36 16.44
CA ASN A 86 -10.92 13.42 17.81
C ASN A 86 -11.95 14.16 18.69
N ARG A 87 -12.66 13.41 19.52
CA ARG A 87 -13.69 13.97 20.38
C ARG A 87 -13.13 14.92 21.44
N ALA A 88 -11.99 14.58 22.04
CA ALA A 88 -11.38 15.36 23.11
C ALA A 88 -10.97 16.77 22.64
N LYS A 89 -10.47 16.88 21.42
CA LYS A 89 -10.04 18.15 20.82
C LYS A 89 -11.06 18.78 19.89
N LYS A 90 -12.23 18.17 19.74
CA LYS A 90 -13.30 18.61 18.83
C LYS A 90 -12.81 18.77 17.35
N LEU A 91 -11.82 17.97 16.95
CA LEU A 91 -11.28 17.98 15.60
C LEU A 91 -12.01 16.94 14.74
N ARG A 92 -12.29 17.30 13.49
CA ARG A 92 -12.91 16.41 12.50
C ARG A 92 -12.30 16.66 11.12
N GLN A 93 -12.05 15.58 10.38
CA GLN A 93 -11.61 15.64 9.00
C GLN A 93 -12.28 14.54 8.18
N THR A 94 -12.83 14.91 7.04
CA THR A 94 -13.40 13.95 6.09
C THR A 94 -12.48 13.82 4.88
N VAL A 95 -12.21 12.59 4.47
CA VAL A 95 -11.43 12.23 3.28
C VAL A 95 -12.31 11.38 2.37
N ARG A 96 -12.21 11.60 1.07
CA ARG A 96 -13.02 10.93 0.04
C ARG A 96 -12.14 10.19 -0.95
N ASN A 97 -12.66 9.08 -1.44
CA ASN A 97 -12.15 8.35 -2.59
C ASN A 97 -12.97 8.76 -3.81
N GLU A 98 -12.56 9.83 -4.47
CA GLU A 98 -13.30 10.41 -5.58
C GLU A 98 -13.44 9.44 -6.76
N ALA A 99 -12.40 8.64 -7.03
CA ALA A 99 -12.43 7.64 -8.09
C ALA A 99 -13.48 6.55 -7.83
N PHE A 100 -13.61 6.12 -6.57
CA PHE A 100 -14.63 5.11 -6.20
C PHE A 100 -16.04 5.71 -6.12
N LEU A 101 -16.15 6.96 -5.67
CA LEU A 101 -17.42 7.70 -5.71
C LEU A 101 -17.94 7.86 -7.15
N ALA A 102 -17.08 8.22 -8.10
CA ALA A 102 -17.43 8.36 -9.52
C ALA A 102 -17.94 7.04 -10.13
N ARG A 103 -17.52 5.88 -9.57
CA ARG A 103 -18.01 4.55 -9.95
C ARG A 103 -19.25 4.08 -9.16
N GLY A 104 -19.89 4.99 -8.41
CA GLY A 104 -21.09 4.70 -7.61
C GLY A 104 -20.81 4.09 -6.23
N GLY A 105 -19.59 4.17 -5.73
CA GLY A 105 -19.24 3.72 -4.38
C GLY A 105 -19.92 4.57 -3.30
N SER A 106 -20.52 3.92 -2.28
CA SER A 106 -21.28 4.61 -1.24
C SER A 106 -20.92 4.19 0.19
N CYS A 107 -19.88 3.39 0.38
CA CYS A 107 -19.49 2.88 1.70
C CYS A 107 -18.79 3.97 2.52
N ARG A 108 -19.34 4.33 3.69
CA ARG A 108 -18.82 5.36 4.57
C ARG A 108 -18.42 4.79 5.92
N ARG A 109 -17.36 5.37 6.51
CA ARG A 109 -16.89 4.98 7.85
C ARG A 109 -16.56 6.20 8.71
N VAL A 110 -16.89 6.13 10.00
CA VAL A 110 -16.41 7.08 10.99
C VAL A 110 -15.40 6.38 11.88
N VAL A 111 -14.23 6.99 12.08
CA VAL A 111 -13.17 6.47 12.95
C VAL A 111 -12.83 7.48 14.03
N TYR A 112 -12.69 7.02 15.26
CA TYR A 112 -12.33 7.85 16.41
C TYR A 112 -10.86 7.59 16.75
N VAL A 113 -10.06 8.65 16.73
CA VAL A 113 -8.61 8.55 16.96
C VAL A 113 -8.09 9.69 17.84
N PRO A 114 -7.16 9.39 18.76
CA PRO A 114 -6.48 10.40 19.56
C PRO A 114 -5.41 11.08 18.70
N SER A 115 -5.79 12.08 17.90
CA SER A 115 -4.85 12.82 17.06
C SER A 115 -4.54 14.20 17.65
N ARG A 116 -3.39 14.76 17.28
CA ARG A 116 -2.98 16.10 17.74
C ARG A 116 -3.37 17.19 16.75
N SER A 117 -3.56 16.87 15.49
CA SER A 117 -3.81 17.82 14.41
C SER A 117 -4.82 17.32 13.38
N VAL A 118 -5.34 18.23 12.58
CA VAL A 118 -6.19 17.94 11.42
C VAL A 118 -5.44 17.14 10.36
N ASN A 119 -4.13 17.39 10.21
CA ASN A 119 -3.29 16.64 9.28
C ASN A 119 -3.18 15.16 9.64
N GLU A 120 -3.00 14.84 10.93
CA GLU A 120 -3.01 13.44 11.39
C GLU A 120 -4.36 12.76 11.11
N LEU A 121 -5.48 13.47 11.30
CA LEU A 121 -6.80 12.96 10.95
C LEU A 121 -6.92 12.70 9.45
N ARG A 122 -6.37 13.59 8.62
CA ARG A 122 -6.35 13.43 7.16
C ARG A 122 -5.55 12.19 6.74
N TYR A 123 -4.35 12.00 7.29
CA TYR A 123 -3.54 10.80 7.01
C TYR A 123 -4.25 9.53 7.48
N THR A 124 -4.86 9.55 8.66
CA THR A 124 -5.67 8.42 9.14
C THR A 124 -6.81 8.10 8.19
N GLY A 125 -7.53 9.11 7.71
CA GLY A 125 -8.63 8.93 6.76
C GLY A 125 -8.16 8.35 5.43
N ARG A 126 -7.06 8.87 4.88
CA ARG A 126 -6.43 8.34 3.66
C ARG A 126 -6.01 6.89 3.82
N TYR A 127 -5.30 6.57 4.90
CA TYR A 127 -4.89 5.21 5.18
C TYR A 127 -6.07 4.23 5.24
N GLN A 128 -7.19 4.63 5.88
CA GLN A 128 -8.37 3.75 5.92
C GLN A 128 -8.96 3.50 4.52
N ILE A 129 -8.98 4.52 3.66
CA ILE A 129 -9.42 4.39 2.28
C ILE A 129 -8.47 3.48 1.51
N GLU A 130 -7.17 3.77 1.53
CA GLU A 130 -6.13 3.00 0.86
C GLU A 130 -6.15 1.55 1.33
N LYS A 131 -6.18 1.31 2.65
CA LYS A 131 -6.25 -0.04 3.22
C LYS A 131 -7.50 -0.80 2.80
N SER A 132 -8.63 -0.13 2.63
CA SER A 132 -9.88 -0.76 2.17
C SER A 132 -9.86 -1.12 0.69
N ALA A 133 -9.07 -0.39 -0.10
CA ALA A 133 -8.93 -0.56 -1.54
C ALA A 133 -7.70 -1.40 -1.92
N GLU A 134 -6.83 -1.69 -0.98
CA GLU A 134 -5.50 -2.26 -1.17
C GLU A 134 -5.51 -3.53 -2.04
N ASP A 135 -6.43 -4.44 -1.76
CA ASP A 135 -6.65 -5.66 -2.51
C ASP A 135 -7.93 -5.64 -3.36
N ALA A 136 -8.51 -4.47 -3.58
CA ALA A 136 -9.77 -4.36 -4.32
C ALA A 136 -9.56 -4.63 -5.81
N ARG A 137 -8.46 -4.13 -6.35
CA ARG A 137 -8.00 -4.37 -7.72
C ARG A 137 -6.60 -4.93 -7.67
N GLU A 138 -6.55 -6.24 -7.62
CA GLU A 138 -5.33 -7.01 -7.46
C GLU A 138 -5.02 -7.76 -8.75
N LEU A 139 -3.80 -7.63 -9.19
CA LEU A 139 -3.25 -8.39 -10.30
C LEU A 139 -2.08 -9.22 -9.78
N THR A 140 -2.17 -10.53 -9.92
CA THR A 140 -1.05 -11.44 -9.65
C THR A 140 -0.45 -11.85 -10.96
N VAL A 141 0.88 -11.71 -11.10
CA VAL A 141 1.63 -12.07 -12.30
C VAL A 141 2.78 -12.97 -11.91
N THR A 142 2.87 -14.15 -12.53
CA THR A 142 3.99 -15.07 -12.37
C THR A 142 4.88 -15.00 -13.61
N LEU A 143 6.14 -14.68 -13.41
CA LEU A 143 7.17 -14.53 -14.44
C LEU A 143 8.21 -15.64 -14.31
N ALA A 144 8.75 -16.12 -15.43
CA ALA A 144 9.90 -17.00 -15.43
C ALA A 144 11.16 -16.18 -15.11
N GLY A 145 12.03 -16.73 -14.26
CA GLY A 145 13.27 -16.09 -13.83
C GLY A 145 13.10 -15.11 -12.68
N SER A 146 14.19 -14.41 -12.37
CA SER A 146 14.27 -13.41 -11.31
C SER A 146 13.96 -12.02 -11.85
N VAL A 147 13.00 -11.35 -11.25
CA VAL A 147 12.67 -9.96 -11.57
C VAL A 147 13.01 -9.09 -10.36
N ASP A 148 13.83 -8.07 -10.59
CA ASP A 148 14.22 -7.10 -9.55
C ASP A 148 13.09 -6.09 -9.31
N ALA A 149 12.05 -6.53 -8.58
CA ALA A 149 10.94 -5.71 -8.17
C ALA A 149 10.81 -5.76 -6.63
N GLU A 150 10.70 -4.60 -6.02
CA GLU A 150 10.52 -4.47 -4.57
C GLU A 150 9.11 -3.94 -4.22
N PRO A 151 8.62 -4.22 -3.01
CA PRO A 151 7.41 -3.57 -2.51
C PRO A 151 7.51 -2.06 -2.66
N MET A 152 6.39 -1.40 -3.00
CA MET A 152 6.26 0.02 -3.32
C MET A 152 6.75 0.44 -4.71
N ASP A 153 7.46 -0.39 -5.48
CA ASP A 153 7.76 -0.08 -6.87
C ASP A 153 6.46 0.08 -7.69
N ARG A 154 6.51 0.96 -8.69
CA ARG A 154 5.39 1.19 -9.61
C ARG A 154 5.63 0.45 -10.90
N VAL A 155 4.63 -0.33 -11.30
CA VAL A 155 4.65 -1.11 -12.52
C VAL A 155 3.62 -0.53 -13.49
N GLU A 156 4.08 -0.06 -14.65
CA GLU A 156 3.20 0.19 -15.79
C GLU A 156 3.02 -1.11 -16.55
N LEU A 157 1.78 -1.50 -16.73
CA LEU A 157 1.45 -2.81 -17.24
C LEU A 157 0.32 -2.73 -18.26
N SER A 158 0.45 -3.50 -19.33
CA SER A 158 -0.57 -3.69 -20.36
C SER A 158 -0.71 -5.17 -20.68
N LEU A 159 -1.80 -5.80 -20.22
CA LEU A 159 -2.14 -7.20 -20.47
C LEU A 159 -3.38 -7.27 -21.35
N ALA A 160 -3.20 -7.37 -22.66
CA ALA A 160 -4.28 -7.37 -23.64
C ALA A 160 -5.26 -8.53 -23.40
N ARG A 161 -4.76 -9.72 -23.04
CA ARG A 161 -5.59 -10.92 -22.78
C ARG A 161 -6.58 -10.76 -21.63
N LEU A 162 -6.20 -9.98 -20.60
CA LEU A 162 -7.06 -9.72 -19.44
C LEU A 162 -7.83 -8.40 -19.56
N GLY A 163 -7.56 -7.59 -20.60
CA GLY A 163 -8.11 -6.25 -20.75
C GLY A 163 -7.64 -5.29 -19.65
N VAL A 164 -6.50 -5.58 -19.02
CA VAL A 164 -5.93 -4.80 -17.92
C VAL A 164 -4.84 -3.90 -18.44
N ARG A 165 -4.98 -2.60 -18.21
CA ARG A 165 -3.97 -1.61 -18.52
C ARG A 165 -3.97 -0.52 -17.45
N GLY A 166 -2.80 -0.20 -16.92
CA GLY A 166 -2.68 0.86 -15.91
C GLY A 166 -1.36 0.87 -15.20
N THR A 167 -1.33 1.67 -14.14
CA THR A 167 -0.20 1.73 -13.21
C THR A 167 -0.59 0.98 -11.94
N PHE A 168 0.26 0.07 -11.55
CA PHE A 168 0.12 -0.74 -10.35
C PHE A 168 1.29 -0.48 -9.42
N ARG A 169 1.10 -0.78 -8.15
CA ARG A 169 2.15 -0.76 -7.14
C ARG A 169 2.42 -2.19 -6.69
N VAL A 170 3.70 -2.57 -6.64
CA VAL A 170 4.10 -3.85 -6.07
C VAL A 170 3.74 -3.88 -4.59
N SER A 171 2.92 -4.83 -4.21
CA SER A 171 2.54 -5.11 -2.83
C SER A 171 3.45 -6.18 -2.23
N GLU A 172 3.69 -7.23 -3.00
CA GLU A 172 4.46 -8.38 -2.57
C GLU A 172 5.26 -8.94 -3.75
N THR A 173 6.46 -9.43 -3.47
CA THR A 173 7.29 -10.15 -4.42
C THR A 173 7.68 -11.48 -3.79
N LEU A 174 7.37 -12.59 -4.47
CA LEU A 174 7.74 -13.93 -4.07
C LEU A 174 8.67 -14.55 -5.11
N HIS A 175 9.90 -14.84 -4.71
CA HIS A 175 10.87 -15.59 -5.52
C HIS A 175 10.84 -17.05 -5.13
N THR A 176 10.66 -17.93 -6.11
CA THR A 176 10.65 -19.38 -5.91
C THR A 176 11.73 -20.00 -6.76
N LEU A 177 12.65 -20.72 -6.14
CA LEU A 177 13.65 -21.56 -6.80
C LEU A 177 13.26 -23.03 -6.62
N SER A 178 13.08 -23.73 -7.72
CA SER A 178 12.68 -25.14 -7.72
C SER A 178 13.51 -25.95 -8.74
N ALA A 179 13.31 -27.26 -8.79
CA ALA A 179 13.93 -28.11 -9.77
C ALA A 179 13.53 -27.76 -11.23
N SER A 180 12.37 -27.11 -11.42
CA SER A 180 11.86 -26.63 -12.71
C SER A 180 12.36 -25.24 -13.11
N GLY A 181 13.15 -24.58 -12.26
CA GLY A 181 13.69 -23.25 -12.51
C GLY A 181 13.31 -22.23 -11.45
N GLU A 182 13.64 -20.99 -11.74
CA GLU A 182 13.31 -19.82 -10.92
C GLU A 182 12.06 -19.12 -11.45
N THR A 183 11.19 -18.69 -10.55
CA THR A 183 10.01 -17.88 -10.87
C THR A 183 9.88 -16.71 -9.90
N THR A 184 9.32 -15.60 -10.40
CA THR A 184 8.96 -14.44 -9.60
C THR A 184 7.46 -14.22 -9.72
N GLU A 185 6.77 -14.25 -8.59
CA GLU A 185 5.36 -13.84 -8.49
C GLU A 185 5.28 -12.42 -7.92
N LEU A 186 4.56 -11.56 -8.61
CA LEU A 186 4.30 -10.20 -8.21
C LEU A 186 2.81 -10.04 -7.89
N THR A 187 2.50 -9.63 -6.66
CA THR A 187 1.17 -9.16 -6.30
C THR A 187 1.14 -7.64 -6.45
N LEU A 188 0.27 -7.16 -7.32
CA LEU A 188 0.19 -5.79 -7.78
C LEU A 188 -1.17 -5.19 -7.43
N TRP A 189 -1.20 -3.98 -6.87
CA TRP A 189 -2.42 -3.23 -6.59
C TRP A 189 -2.51 -2.00 -7.48
N GLU A 190 -3.70 -1.77 -8.05
CA GLU A 190 -3.93 -0.58 -8.88
C GLU A 190 -3.77 0.71 -8.06
N VAL A 191 -3.10 1.72 -8.64
CA VAL A 191 -2.80 3.00 -7.99
C VAL A 191 -3.69 4.11 -8.51
#